data_622ae4999b3eed65ed158e9bbe5e683e
#
_entry.id   622ae4999b3eed65ed158e9bbe5e683e
#
_cell.length_a   1.000
_cell.length_b   1.000
_cell.length_c   1.000
_cell.angle_alpha   90.00
_cell.angle_beta   90.00
_cell.angle_gamma   90.00
#
_symmetry.space_group_name_H-M   'P 1'
#
loop_
_entity.id
_entity.type
_entity.pdbx_description
1 polymer ?
#
loop_
_entity_poly.entity_id
_entity_poly.type
_entity_poly.pdbx_seq_one_letter_code
_entity_poly.pdbx_strand_id
1 'polypeptide(L)'
;PRPMCIRDKLKEITAFNNGLRKDLKTRVVIYTGKGGNFSAGADLKEKNEPKSYLELWRNNFGKPAIESILNVDQITIAAVNGYCLGGAACIASACDFRIADTNSKLGYPEIDLGINLNWLGLPLAVRLIGPAKAKKMVIGGEHENAETLLSWGFYDQVCEPNDLELEASKMAS
;
A
#
# COMPACT_ATOMS: atom_id res chain seq x y z
N PRO A 1 -22.23 7.38 -8.05
CA PRO A 1 -20.89 7.91 -8.29
C PRO A 1 -20.03 6.82 -8.90
N ARG A 2 -19.34 7.13 -10.01
CA ARG A 2 -18.38 6.18 -10.59
C ARG A 2 -17.27 5.94 -9.55
N PRO A 3 -16.79 4.69 -9.38
CA PRO A 3 -15.63 4.46 -8.54
C PRO A 3 -14.47 5.32 -9.07
N MET A 4 -13.77 5.98 -8.16
CA MET A 4 -12.65 6.86 -8.51
C MET A 4 -11.53 6.03 -9.14
N CYS A 5 -11.01 6.49 -10.28
CA CYS A 5 -9.88 5.85 -10.95
C CYS A 5 -8.68 5.79 -10.01
N ILE A 6 -7.92 4.70 -10.03
CA ILE A 6 -6.70 4.54 -9.20
C ILE A 6 -5.73 5.71 -9.36
N ARG A 7 -5.62 6.24 -10.57
CA ARG A 7 -4.79 7.42 -10.88
C ARG A 7 -5.15 8.64 -10.06
N ASP A 8 -6.45 8.90 -9.91
CA ASP A 8 -6.93 10.07 -9.16
C ASP A 8 -6.70 9.88 -7.68
N LYS A 9 -6.90 8.66 -7.15
CA LYS A 9 -6.54 8.31 -5.76
C LYS A 9 -5.07 8.53 -5.46
N LEU A 10 -4.16 8.13 -6.37
CA LEU A 10 -2.72 8.33 -6.19
C LEU A 10 -2.34 9.82 -6.19
N LYS A 11 -2.98 10.63 -7.04
CA LYS A 11 -2.80 12.09 -7.04
C LYS A 11 -3.31 12.71 -5.74
N GLU A 12 -4.46 12.24 -5.24
CA GLU A 12 -5.02 12.71 -3.96
C GLU A 12 -4.11 12.36 -2.79
N ILE A 13 -3.57 11.13 -2.73
CA ILE A 13 -2.59 10.73 -1.71
C ILE A 13 -1.37 11.65 -1.76
N THR A 14 -0.82 11.89 -2.96
CA THR A 14 0.33 12.79 -3.13
C THR A 14 0.01 14.21 -2.67
N ALA A 15 -1.13 14.75 -3.05
CA ALA A 15 -1.56 16.11 -2.68
C ALA A 15 -1.79 16.24 -1.17
N PHE A 16 -2.45 15.25 -0.58
CA PHE A 16 -2.69 15.17 0.87
C PHE A 16 -1.36 15.17 1.64
N ASN A 17 -0.45 14.27 1.31
CA ASN A 17 0.84 14.14 1.99
C ASN A 17 1.70 15.40 1.85
N ASN A 18 1.71 16.02 0.67
CA ASN A 18 2.38 17.31 0.48
C ASN A 18 1.76 18.43 1.33
N GLY A 19 0.46 18.40 1.58
CA GLY A 19 -0.24 19.31 2.48
C GLY A 19 0.17 19.16 3.94
N LEU A 20 0.43 17.92 4.39
CA LEU A 20 0.84 17.59 5.76
C LEU A 20 2.14 18.28 6.18
N ARG A 21 3.04 18.56 5.25
CA ARG A 21 4.30 19.30 5.54
C ARG A 21 4.07 20.70 6.14
N LYS A 22 2.87 21.25 5.98
CA LYS A 22 2.47 22.54 6.57
C LYS A 22 1.60 22.39 7.81
N ASP A 23 1.19 21.17 8.11
CA ASP A 23 0.35 20.87 9.27
C ASP A 23 1.21 20.54 10.49
N LEU A 24 1.29 21.48 11.41
CA LEU A 24 2.04 21.35 12.66
C LEU A 24 1.23 20.68 13.79
N LYS A 25 -0.03 20.30 13.54
CA LYS A 25 -0.92 19.72 14.56
C LYS A 25 -1.04 18.22 14.44
N THR A 26 -1.16 17.70 13.23
CA THR A 26 -1.23 16.27 12.95
C THR A 26 0.11 15.61 13.27
N ARG A 27 0.09 14.56 14.06
CA ARG A 27 1.28 13.79 14.43
C ARG A 27 1.32 12.40 13.80
N VAL A 28 0.17 11.82 13.56
CA VAL A 28 0.03 10.47 13.02
C VAL A 28 -1.00 10.46 11.89
N VAL A 29 -0.73 9.72 10.85
CA VAL A 29 -1.63 9.51 9.70
C VAL A 29 -1.92 8.02 9.57
N ILE A 30 -3.21 7.66 9.53
CA ILE A 30 -3.64 6.29 9.33
C ILE A 30 -4.21 6.15 7.92
N TYR A 31 -3.63 5.27 7.12
CA TYR A 31 -4.14 4.87 5.81
C TYR A 31 -4.97 3.60 5.97
N THR A 32 -6.21 3.62 5.50
CA THR A 32 -7.09 2.44 5.53
C THR A 32 -8.00 2.38 4.31
N GLY A 33 -8.54 1.21 4.02
CA GLY A 33 -9.48 1.00 2.91
C GLY A 33 -10.93 1.20 3.35
N LYS A 34 -11.70 1.92 2.54
CA LYS A 34 -13.15 2.04 2.76
C LYS A 34 -13.86 0.74 2.36
N GLY A 35 -14.62 0.16 3.28
CA GLY A 35 -15.35 -1.10 3.08
C GLY A 35 -14.51 -2.32 3.42
N GLY A 36 -14.67 -3.41 2.70
CA GLY A 36 -14.09 -4.71 3.06
C GLY A 36 -12.63 -4.94 2.67
N ASN A 37 -11.97 -3.99 1.97
CA ASN A 37 -10.60 -4.16 1.50
C ASN A 37 -9.81 -2.87 1.57
N PHE A 38 -8.54 -2.97 1.88
CA PHE A 38 -7.59 -1.86 1.78
C PHE A 38 -7.50 -1.37 0.33
N SER A 39 -7.16 -2.25 -0.59
CA SER A 39 -7.38 -2.10 -2.02
C SER A 39 -6.97 -3.38 -2.76
N ALA A 40 -7.78 -3.81 -3.72
CA ALA A 40 -7.46 -4.94 -4.60
C ALA A 40 -6.56 -4.55 -5.80
N GLY A 41 -6.00 -3.34 -5.80
CA GLY A 41 -5.13 -2.86 -6.88
C GLY A 41 -5.84 -2.08 -7.98
N ALA A 42 -5.24 -2.05 -9.17
CA ALA A 42 -5.79 -1.35 -10.33
C ALA A 42 -6.96 -2.13 -10.94
N ASP A 43 -7.94 -1.39 -11.50
CA ASP A 43 -8.99 -2.01 -12.30
C ASP A 43 -8.41 -2.48 -13.65
N LEU A 44 -8.20 -3.80 -13.76
CA LEU A 44 -7.65 -4.42 -14.97
C LEU A 44 -8.60 -4.34 -16.18
N LYS A 45 -9.88 -3.99 -15.96
CA LYS A 45 -10.86 -3.79 -17.04
C LYS A 45 -10.80 -2.39 -17.64
N GLU A 46 -10.11 -1.46 -17.00
CA GLU A 46 -9.91 -0.12 -17.52
C GLU A 46 -9.04 -0.20 -18.78
N LYS A 47 -9.68 -0.14 -19.96
CA LYS A 47 -8.98 -0.12 -21.25
C LYS A 47 -8.24 1.21 -21.38
N ASN A 48 -6.94 1.17 -21.20
CA ASN A 48 -6.09 2.29 -21.57
C ASN A 48 -5.70 2.13 -23.06
N GLU A 49 -5.84 3.21 -23.82
CA GLU A 49 -5.26 3.24 -25.16
C GLU A 49 -3.74 3.06 -25.11
N PRO A 50 -3.14 2.40 -26.10
CA PRO A 50 -1.69 2.24 -26.15
C PRO A 50 -1.03 3.61 -26.16
N LYS A 51 -0.20 3.86 -25.16
CA LYS A 51 0.54 5.10 -24.99
C LYS A 51 2.00 4.88 -25.36
N SER A 52 2.66 5.93 -25.80
CA SER A 52 4.11 5.90 -25.96
C SER A 52 4.79 5.58 -24.65
N TYR A 53 5.99 4.99 -24.69
CA TYR A 53 6.79 4.71 -23.50
C TYR A 53 7.01 5.96 -22.63
N LEU A 54 7.21 7.11 -23.26
CA LEU A 54 7.38 8.38 -22.58
C LEU A 54 6.12 8.82 -21.85
N GLU A 55 4.95 8.60 -22.45
CA GLU A 55 3.66 8.90 -21.79
C GLU A 55 3.39 7.97 -20.61
N LEU A 56 3.69 6.67 -20.74
CA LEU A 56 3.58 5.71 -19.64
C LEU A 56 4.50 6.12 -18.48
N TRP A 57 5.73 6.51 -18.80
CA TRP A 57 6.69 6.94 -17.79
C TRP A 57 6.28 8.23 -17.09
N ARG A 58 5.84 9.26 -17.83
CA ARG A 58 5.37 10.54 -17.28
C ARG A 58 4.05 10.43 -16.51
N ASN A 59 3.21 9.46 -16.86
CA ASN A 59 1.93 9.21 -16.20
C ASN A 59 2.03 8.15 -15.09
N ASN A 60 3.22 7.81 -14.63
CA ASN A 60 3.40 6.94 -13.47
C ASN A 60 3.19 7.75 -12.18
N PHE A 61 1.96 7.76 -11.67
CA PHE A 61 1.59 8.44 -10.44
C PHE A 61 1.86 7.62 -9.18
N GLY A 62 2.18 6.34 -9.33
CA GLY A 62 2.38 5.44 -8.20
C GLY A 62 3.66 5.73 -7.45
N LYS A 63 4.80 5.82 -8.15
CA LYS A 63 6.08 6.12 -7.51
C LYS A 63 6.04 7.45 -6.74
N PRO A 64 5.57 8.59 -7.29
CA PRO A 64 5.41 9.83 -6.54
C PRO A 64 4.49 9.71 -5.32
N ALA A 65 3.43 8.90 -5.39
CA ALA A 65 2.55 8.67 -4.25
C ALA A 65 3.29 7.93 -3.12
N ILE A 66 4.05 6.88 -3.44
CA ILE A 66 4.87 6.16 -2.45
C ILE A 66 5.94 7.09 -1.86
N GLU A 67 6.67 7.83 -2.70
CA GLU A 67 7.66 8.79 -2.23
C GLU A 67 7.04 9.88 -1.32
N SER A 68 5.80 10.29 -1.60
CA SER A 68 5.10 11.26 -0.75
C SER A 68 4.79 10.71 0.65
N ILE A 69 4.51 9.41 0.79
CA ILE A 69 4.33 8.75 2.09
C ILE A 69 5.66 8.70 2.85
N LEU A 70 6.73 8.31 2.17
CA LEU A 70 8.07 8.20 2.77
C LEU A 70 8.65 9.56 3.21
N ASN A 71 8.12 10.67 2.70
CA ASN A 71 8.64 12.02 2.92
C ASN A 71 7.76 12.89 3.85
N VAL A 72 6.71 12.35 4.47
CA VAL A 72 5.98 13.09 5.52
C VAL A 72 6.76 13.06 6.84
N ASP A 73 6.62 14.12 7.62
CA ASP A 73 7.25 14.21 8.95
C ASP A 73 6.40 13.50 10.04
N GLN A 74 5.13 13.21 9.73
CA GLN A 74 4.20 12.50 10.59
C GLN A 74 4.49 11.00 10.58
N ILE A 75 4.23 10.34 11.70
CA ILE A 75 4.23 8.87 11.75
C ILE A 75 3.08 8.35 10.89
N THR A 76 3.35 7.33 10.09
CA THR A 76 2.39 6.73 9.16
C THR A 76 2.03 5.30 9.57
N ILE A 77 0.74 4.99 9.61
CA ILE A 77 0.22 3.66 9.95
C ILE A 77 -0.64 3.16 8.81
N ALA A 78 -0.37 1.98 8.29
CA ALA A 78 -1.28 1.27 7.40
C ALA A 78 -2.18 0.34 8.23
N ALA A 79 -3.48 0.63 8.25
CA ALA A 79 -4.50 -0.25 8.82
C ALA A 79 -5.13 -1.07 7.69
N VAL A 80 -4.63 -2.30 7.52
CA VAL A 80 -4.90 -3.14 6.36
C VAL A 80 -6.08 -4.05 6.62
N ASN A 81 -7.19 -3.76 5.96
CA ASN A 81 -8.39 -4.60 5.97
C ASN A 81 -8.48 -5.43 4.68
N GLY A 82 -8.74 -6.73 4.79
CA GLY A 82 -8.94 -7.62 3.66
C GLY A 82 -7.81 -7.60 2.62
N TYR A 83 -8.13 -7.45 1.32
CA TYR A 83 -7.13 -7.46 0.26
C TYR A 83 -6.30 -6.18 0.20
N CYS A 84 -4.98 -6.37 0.07
CA CYS A 84 -3.98 -5.32 -0.12
C CYS A 84 -2.99 -5.75 -1.22
N LEU A 85 -3.33 -5.47 -2.50
CA LEU A 85 -2.63 -6.06 -3.63
C LEU A 85 -1.95 -5.02 -4.53
N GLY A 86 -0.78 -5.39 -5.04
CA GLY A 86 -0.03 -4.58 -6.01
C GLY A 86 0.36 -3.21 -5.46
N GLY A 87 -0.05 -2.13 -6.12
CA GLY A 87 0.21 -0.77 -5.66
C GLY A 87 -0.29 -0.46 -4.24
N ALA A 88 -1.35 -1.14 -3.78
CA ALA A 88 -1.82 -1.04 -2.40
C ALA A 88 -0.81 -1.63 -1.41
N ALA A 89 -0.20 -2.76 -1.74
CA ALA A 89 0.87 -3.34 -0.95
C ALA A 89 2.11 -2.42 -0.91
N CYS A 90 2.39 -1.68 -1.99
CA CYS A 90 3.43 -0.65 -2.00
C CYS A 90 3.11 0.49 -1.01
N ILE A 91 1.85 0.94 -0.94
CA ILE A 91 1.40 1.96 0.03
C ILE A 91 1.61 1.46 1.47
N ALA A 92 1.12 0.25 1.78
CA ALA A 92 1.30 -0.34 3.10
C ALA A 92 2.79 -0.51 3.46
N SER A 93 3.62 -0.90 2.50
CA SER A 93 5.08 -1.06 2.69
C SER A 93 5.82 0.26 2.95
N ALA A 94 5.26 1.38 2.50
CA ALA A 94 5.86 2.70 2.67
C ALA A 94 5.55 3.34 4.02
N CYS A 95 4.54 2.85 4.75
CA CYS A 95 4.20 3.35 6.07
C CYS A 95 5.23 2.90 7.12
N ASP A 96 5.33 3.64 8.24
CA ASP A 96 6.22 3.27 9.35
C ASP A 96 5.72 2.02 10.06
N PHE A 97 4.42 1.94 10.36
CA PHE A 97 3.77 0.81 11.01
C PHE A 97 2.65 0.21 10.16
N ARG A 98 2.34 -1.05 10.38
CA ARG A 98 1.31 -1.81 9.69
C ARG A 98 0.56 -2.69 10.69
N ILE A 99 -0.74 -2.46 10.82
CA ILE A 99 -1.66 -3.33 11.52
C ILE A 99 -2.64 -3.93 10.51
N ALA A 100 -3.00 -5.18 10.66
CA ALA A 100 -3.92 -5.84 9.73
C ALA A 100 -5.06 -6.56 10.45
N ASP A 101 -6.15 -6.77 9.75
CA ASP A 101 -7.15 -7.72 10.21
C ASP A 101 -6.78 -9.18 9.87
N THR A 102 -7.40 -10.15 10.58
CA THR A 102 -7.17 -11.58 10.37
C THR A 102 -7.56 -12.07 8.97
N ASN A 103 -8.40 -11.33 8.23
CA ASN A 103 -8.79 -11.63 6.85
C ASN A 103 -7.81 -11.06 5.81
N SER A 104 -6.82 -10.30 6.23
CA SER A 104 -5.88 -9.64 5.34
C SER A 104 -5.11 -10.63 4.46
N LYS A 105 -5.03 -10.28 3.17
CA LYS A 105 -4.15 -10.93 2.19
C LYS A 105 -3.38 -9.86 1.43
N LEU A 106 -2.06 -9.92 1.52
CA LEU A 106 -1.20 -8.94 0.86
C LEU A 106 -0.25 -9.64 -0.12
N GLY A 107 -0.04 -9.01 -1.27
CA GLY A 107 0.85 -9.53 -2.30
C GLY A 107 1.14 -8.53 -3.41
N TYR A 108 2.10 -8.92 -4.26
CA TYR A 108 2.56 -8.15 -5.42
C TYR A 108 2.35 -8.97 -6.71
N PRO A 109 1.11 -9.03 -7.24
CA PRO A 109 0.76 -9.88 -8.37
C PRO A 109 1.20 -9.33 -9.74
N GLU A 110 2.09 -8.35 -9.78
CA GLU A 110 2.55 -7.71 -11.00
C GLU A 110 3.18 -8.70 -11.99
N ILE A 111 3.84 -9.75 -11.49
CA ILE A 111 4.44 -10.80 -12.32
C ILE A 111 3.40 -11.55 -13.15
N ASP A 112 2.21 -11.81 -12.60
CA ASP A 112 1.11 -12.49 -13.28
C ASP A 112 0.53 -11.65 -14.44
N LEU A 113 0.76 -10.33 -14.38
CA LEU A 113 0.33 -9.38 -15.39
C LEU A 113 1.43 -9.06 -16.40
N GLY A 114 2.63 -9.66 -16.26
CA GLY A 114 3.79 -9.36 -17.08
C GLY A 114 4.31 -7.92 -16.95
N ILE A 115 4.04 -7.26 -15.83
CA ILE A 115 4.49 -5.89 -15.55
C ILE A 115 5.50 -5.85 -14.42
N ASN A 116 6.32 -4.81 -14.41
CA ASN A 116 7.33 -4.61 -13.38
C ASN A 116 6.75 -3.87 -12.16
N LEU A 117 7.11 -4.32 -10.97
CA LEU A 117 6.81 -3.65 -9.69
C LEU A 117 7.72 -2.41 -9.53
N ASN A 118 7.31 -1.28 -10.11
CA ASN A 118 8.13 -0.07 -10.23
C ASN A 118 7.81 1.05 -9.22
N TRP A 119 6.91 0.80 -8.26
CA TRP A 119 6.52 1.75 -7.21
C TRP A 119 7.28 1.54 -5.89
N LEU A 120 8.56 1.22 -5.97
CA LEU A 120 9.42 0.92 -4.82
C LEU A 120 9.01 -0.31 -3.99
N GLY A 121 8.08 -1.14 -4.47
CA GLY A 121 7.56 -2.27 -3.71
C GLY A 121 8.63 -3.28 -3.33
N LEU A 122 9.49 -3.70 -4.28
CA LEU A 122 10.55 -4.67 -3.98
C LEU A 122 11.57 -4.16 -2.95
N PRO A 123 12.19 -2.95 -3.06
CA PRO A 123 13.12 -2.48 -2.05
C PRO A 123 12.47 -2.29 -0.67
N LEU A 124 11.21 -1.85 -0.61
CA LEU A 124 10.47 -1.72 0.64
C LEU A 124 10.18 -3.10 1.27
N ALA A 125 9.71 -4.05 0.48
CA ALA A 125 9.51 -5.42 0.96
C ALA A 125 10.82 -6.06 1.47
N VAL A 126 11.93 -5.88 0.74
CA VAL A 126 13.27 -6.38 1.17
C VAL A 126 13.67 -5.76 2.51
N ARG A 127 13.40 -4.47 2.72
CA ARG A 127 13.70 -3.78 3.97
C ARG A 127 12.90 -4.34 5.15
N LEU A 128 11.64 -4.72 4.92
CA LEU A 128 10.72 -5.19 5.97
C LEU A 128 10.93 -6.66 6.32
N ILE A 129 11.02 -7.55 5.32
CA ILE A 129 10.98 -9.01 5.52
C ILE A 129 12.22 -9.75 5.01
N GLY A 130 13.22 -9.01 4.58
CA GLY A 130 14.44 -9.57 4.01
C GLY A 130 14.30 -10.08 2.57
N PRO A 131 15.44 -10.31 1.88
CA PRO A 131 15.44 -10.57 0.44
C PRO A 131 14.77 -11.88 0.03
N ALA A 132 14.87 -12.94 0.85
CA ALA A 132 14.34 -14.25 0.50
C ALA A 132 12.81 -14.24 0.44
N LYS A 133 12.14 -13.69 1.47
CA LYS A 133 10.69 -13.59 1.57
C LYS A 133 10.14 -12.58 0.57
N ALA A 134 10.82 -11.43 0.40
CA ALA A 134 10.43 -10.43 -0.59
C ALA A 134 10.47 -10.98 -2.02
N LYS A 135 11.49 -11.76 -2.38
CA LYS A 135 11.56 -12.44 -3.69
C LYS A 135 10.45 -13.46 -3.87
N LYS A 136 10.12 -14.22 -2.82
CA LYS A 136 9.00 -15.17 -2.86
C LYS A 136 7.70 -14.45 -3.23
N MET A 137 7.39 -13.33 -2.58
CA MET A 137 6.18 -12.55 -2.86
C MET A 137 6.20 -11.87 -4.23
N VAL A 138 7.32 -11.24 -4.61
CA VAL A 138 7.37 -10.41 -5.83
C VAL A 138 7.62 -11.23 -7.09
N ILE A 139 8.48 -12.25 -7.01
CA ILE A 139 8.81 -13.10 -8.16
C ILE A 139 7.82 -14.26 -8.27
N GLY A 140 7.37 -14.81 -7.13
CA GLY A 140 6.38 -15.88 -7.08
C GLY A 140 4.94 -15.41 -7.27
N GLY A 141 4.68 -14.09 -7.10
CA GLY A 141 3.31 -13.54 -7.17
C GLY A 141 2.40 -13.98 -6.03
N GLU A 142 2.97 -14.61 -4.99
CA GLU A 142 2.18 -15.18 -3.90
C GLU A 142 1.53 -14.10 -3.01
N HIS A 143 0.28 -14.37 -2.61
CA HIS A 143 -0.45 -13.56 -1.66
C HIS A 143 -0.37 -14.22 -0.29
N GLU A 144 0.26 -13.55 0.66
CA GLU A 144 0.43 -14.08 2.01
C GLU A 144 -0.71 -13.61 2.93
N ASN A 145 -1.07 -14.46 3.88
CA ASN A 145 -2.08 -14.13 4.89
C ASN A 145 -1.50 -13.31 6.05
N ALA A 146 -2.40 -12.79 6.91
CA ALA A 146 -2.03 -11.94 8.03
C ALA A 146 -1.06 -12.60 9.01
N GLU A 147 -1.29 -13.87 9.36
CA GLU A 147 -0.47 -14.62 10.32
C GLU A 147 0.96 -14.84 9.79
N THR A 148 1.09 -15.23 8.52
CA THR A 148 2.38 -15.37 7.86
C THR A 148 3.15 -14.05 7.85
N LEU A 149 2.49 -12.94 7.47
CA LEU A 149 3.11 -11.63 7.41
C LEU A 149 3.49 -11.08 8.79
N LEU A 150 2.71 -11.38 9.83
CA LEU A 150 3.06 -11.09 11.22
C LEU A 150 4.33 -11.87 11.61
N SER A 151 4.37 -13.17 11.33
CA SER A 151 5.53 -14.02 11.63
C SER A 151 6.81 -13.59 10.89
N TRP A 152 6.66 -12.94 9.74
CA TRP A 152 7.77 -12.41 8.96
C TRP A 152 8.22 -11.02 9.41
N GLY A 153 7.45 -10.35 10.26
CA GLY A 153 7.70 -8.98 10.70
C GLY A 153 7.29 -7.93 9.66
N PHE A 154 6.42 -8.29 8.71
CA PHE A 154 5.81 -7.33 7.81
C PHE A 154 4.71 -6.54 8.54
N TYR A 155 3.81 -7.23 9.23
CA TYR A 155 2.84 -6.61 10.13
C TYR A 155 3.40 -6.51 11.55
N ASP A 156 3.14 -5.39 12.20
CA ASP A 156 3.50 -5.15 13.59
C ASP A 156 2.44 -5.74 14.53
N GLN A 157 1.19 -5.80 14.07
CA GLN A 157 0.06 -6.34 14.83
C GLN A 157 -1.00 -6.92 13.89
N VAL A 158 -1.74 -7.92 14.35
CA VAL A 158 -2.93 -8.47 13.73
C VAL A 158 -4.06 -8.52 14.75
N CYS A 159 -5.28 -8.16 14.34
CA CYS A 159 -6.47 -8.14 15.20
C CYS A 159 -7.70 -8.65 14.45
N GLU A 160 -8.82 -8.78 15.17
CA GLU A 160 -10.09 -9.10 14.53
C GLU A 160 -10.57 -7.95 13.63
N PRO A 161 -11.32 -8.23 12.55
CA PRO A 161 -11.75 -7.21 11.58
C PRO A 161 -12.51 -6.04 12.20
N ASN A 162 -13.34 -6.31 13.21
CA ASN A 162 -14.13 -5.29 13.89
C ASN A 162 -13.30 -4.39 14.81
N ASP A 163 -12.09 -4.81 15.18
CA ASP A 163 -11.21 -4.10 16.11
C ASP A 163 -10.13 -3.29 15.39
N LEU A 164 -9.99 -3.43 14.06
CA LEU A 164 -8.88 -2.83 13.31
C LEU A 164 -8.78 -1.31 13.48
N GLU A 165 -9.92 -0.61 13.41
CA GLU A 165 -9.94 0.85 13.54
C GLU A 165 -9.58 1.30 14.96
N LEU A 166 -10.07 0.56 15.96
CA LEU A 166 -9.75 0.82 17.37
C LEU A 166 -8.26 0.57 17.67
N GLU A 167 -7.74 -0.57 17.23
CA GLU A 167 -6.34 -0.94 17.45
C GLU A 167 -5.36 -0.01 16.69
N ALA A 168 -5.68 0.39 15.46
CA ALA A 168 -4.90 1.40 14.74
C ALA A 168 -4.91 2.77 15.47
N SER A 169 -6.05 3.16 16.07
CA SER A 169 -6.15 4.38 16.87
C SER A 169 -5.36 4.30 18.16
N LYS A 170 -5.32 3.14 18.81
CA LYS A 170 -4.47 2.90 19.99
C LYS A 170 -2.99 2.98 19.64
N MET A 171 -2.59 2.42 18.49
CA MET A 171 -1.20 2.49 18.00
C MET A 171 -0.79 3.94 17.72
N ALA A 172 -1.74 4.83 17.40
CA ALA A 172 -1.51 6.24 17.11
C ALA A 172 -1.46 7.13 18.35
N SER A 173 -1.77 6.61 19.53
CA SER A 173 -1.84 7.36 20.81
C SER A 173 -0.52 7.38 21.54
#